data_dcbcc81a28e2f13e450746dd134027b9
#
_entry.id   dcbcc81a28e2f13e450746dd134027b9
#
_cell.length_a   1.000
_cell.length_b   1.000
_cell.length_c   1.000
_cell.angle_alpha   90.00
_cell.angle_beta   90.00
_cell.angle_gamma   90.00
#
_symmetry.space_group_name_H-M   'P 1'
#
loop_
_entity.id
_entity.type
_entity.pdbx_description
1 polymer ?
#
loop_
_entity_poly.entity_id
_entity_poly.type
_entity_poly.pdbx_seq_one_letter_code
_entity_poly.pdbx_strand_id
1 'polypeptide(L)'
;MEIWYLGHSSFRIRSRKEIIITDPYGPEIGFKLPKIKADIVTISHEHPNHNRSNLVAGRPFVIHAPGEYEIKNISVFGIPSFHKNTIYLIEAQGIKLCHLGDLDYQLEKETLDKINSPDILFIPIDGCDTIGPKKVIKVIRQIEPKIVIPMHYRNEGLKVKEFLRALDVKATPIPKLIIKKTDLIFEGEKVVVLKRRKK
;
A
#
# COMPACT_ATOMS: atom_id res chain seq x y z
N MET A 1 -6.13 -1.32 14.21
CA MET A 1 -5.64 -0.52 13.06
C MET A 1 -6.81 -0.14 12.16
N GLU A 2 -6.77 1.03 11.52
CA GLU A 2 -7.77 1.43 10.50
C GLU A 2 -7.05 1.89 9.24
N ILE A 3 -7.53 1.46 8.07
CA ILE A 3 -6.90 1.72 6.77
C ILE A 3 -7.95 2.32 5.83
N TRP A 4 -7.64 3.46 5.22
CA TRP A 4 -8.43 4.11 4.18
C TRP A 4 -7.61 4.25 2.90
N TYR A 5 -8.24 4.01 1.77
CA TYR A 5 -7.65 4.31 0.47
C TYR A 5 -7.91 5.79 0.10
N LEU A 6 -6.87 6.52 -0.17
CA LEU A 6 -6.95 7.93 -0.57
C LEU A 6 -6.99 8.09 -2.09
N GLY A 7 -6.52 7.07 -2.80
CA GLY A 7 -6.41 7.01 -4.24
C GLY A 7 -4.98 6.75 -4.70
N HIS A 8 -4.79 6.28 -5.94
CA HIS A 8 -3.51 5.94 -6.53
C HIS A 8 -2.77 4.90 -5.68
N SER A 9 -1.60 5.20 -5.14
CA SER A 9 -0.86 4.35 -4.18
C SER A 9 -0.93 4.88 -2.75
N SER A 10 -1.83 5.84 -2.48
CA SER A 10 -1.90 6.52 -1.20
C SER A 10 -2.94 5.92 -0.27
N PHE A 11 -2.49 5.59 0.93
CA PHE A 11 -3.32 5.12 2.03
C PHE A 11 -3.13 5.99 3.27
N ARG A 12 -4.21 6.13 4.04
CA ARG A 12 -4.16 6.61 5.42
C ARG A 12 -4.26 5.40 6.34
N ILE A 13 -3.24 5.17 7.14
CA ILE A 13 -3.18 4.09 8.11
C ILE A 13 -3.17 4.72 9.50
N ARG A 14 -4.17 4.40 10.34
CA ARG A 14 -4.22 4.83 11.73
C ARG A 14 -3.87 3.67 12.65
N SER A 15 -2.78 3.84 13.39
CA SER A 15 -2.35 2.93 14.43
C SER A 15 -2.46 3.62 15.79
N ARG A 16 -3.45 3.26 16.60
CA ARG A 16 -3.80 3.97 17.84
C ARG A 16 -4.08 5.46 17.55
N LYS A 17 -3.20 6.37 17.97
CA LYS A 17 -3.30 7.81 17.73
C LYS A 17 -2.43 8.30 16.56
N GLU A 18 -1.45 7.51 16.14
CA GLU A 18 -0.51 7.83 15.08
C GLU A 18 -1.15 7.60 13.70
N ILE A 19 -0.78 8.46 12.76
CA ILE A 19 -1.28 8.41 11.38
C ILE A 19 -0.11 8.36 10.42
N ILE A 20 -0.13 7.35 9.54
CA ILE A 20 0.81 7.19 8.44
C ILE A 20 0.08 7.48 7.14
N ILE A 21 0.73 8.21 6.23
CA ILE A 21 0.30 8.38 4.84
C ILE A 21 1.36 7.77 3.93
N THR A 22 0.95 6.87 3.05
CA THR A 22 1.83 6.35 1.99
C THR A 22 1.64 7.16 0.72
N ASP A 23 2.71 7.39 -0.03
CA ASP A 23 2.74 7.98 -1.38
C ASP A 23 1.70 9.08 -1.61
N PRO A 24 1.78 10.23 -0.92
CA PRO A 24 0.87 11.34 -1.16
C PRO A 24 1.08 11.92 -2.56
N TYR A 25 -0.01 12.20 -3.26
CA TYR A 25 -0.03 12.56 -4.68
C TYR A 25 -0.51 13.98 -4.93
N GLY A 26 -0.12 14.54 -6.09
CA GLY A 26 -0.58 15.81 -6.60
C GLY A 26 -1.90 15.73 -7.38
N PRO A 27 -2.45 16.88 -7.81
CA PRO A 27 -3.71 16.94 -8.55
C PRO A 27 -3.62 16.36 -9.97
N GLU A 28 -2.44 16.05 -10.45
CA GLU A 28 -2.14 15.56 -11.80
C GLU A 28 -2.82 14.21 -12.10
N ILE A 29 -3.13 13.43 -11.06
CA ILE A 29 -3.86 12.16 -11.20
C ILE A 29 -5.37 12.31 -11.40
N GLY A 30 -5.89 13.55 -11.47
CA GLY A 30 -7.31 13.85 -11.74
C GLY A 30 -8.21 13.95 -10.51
N PHE A 31 -7.67 13.85 -9.29
CA PHE A 31 -8.40 14.10 -8.04
C PHE A 31 -7.45 14.63 -6.94
N LYS A 32 -8.04 15.31 -5.96
CA LYS A 32 -7.27 15.97 -4.90
C LYS A 32 -7.03 15.02 -3.73
N LEU A 33 -5.82 15.06 -3.16
CA LEU A 33 -5.53 14.45 -1.87
C LEU A 33 -6.37 15.15 -0.78
N PRO A 34 -7.12 14.42 0.06
CA PRO A 34 -7.84 15.02 1.18
C PRO A 34 -6.90 15.77 2.13
N LYS A 35 -7.36 16.86 2.75
CA LYS A 35 -6.58 17.54 3.80
C LYS A 35 -6.45 16.64 5.03
N ILE A 36 -5.28 16.07 5.26
CA ILE A 36 -5.03 15.10 6.32
C ILE A 36 -3.75 15.49 7.07
N LYS A 37 -3.79 15.39 8.40
CA LYS A 37 -2.58 15.42 9.24
C LYS A 37 -1.99 14.00 9.30
N ALA A 38 -0.66 13.91 9.33
CA ALA A 38 0.05 12.67 9.59
C ALA A 38 1.23 12.88 10.53
N ASP A 39 1.69 11.79 11.12
CA ASP A 39 2.92 11.69 11.90
C ASP A 39 4.08 11.19 11.04
N ILE A 40 3.77 10.31 10.09
CA ILE A 40 4.73 9.68 9.19
C ILE A 40 4.18 9.75 7.75
N VAL A 41 5.08 10.03 6.81
CA VAL A 41 4.83 9.88 5.37
C VAL A 41 5.90 8.96 4.80
N THR A 42 5.50 7.95 4.02
CA THR A 42 6.44 7.16 3.21
C THR A 42 6.30 7.53 1.74
N ILE A 43 7.42 7.62 1.03
CA ILE A 43 7.50 7.93 -0.40
C ILE A 43 8.26 6.81 -1.08
N SER A 44 7.60 6.04 -1.93
CA SER A 44 8.22 4.91 -2.62
C SER A 44 9.25 5.35 -3.66
N HIS A 45 9.02 6.46 -4.34
CA HIS A 45 9.95 7.04 -5.32
C HIS A 45 9.63 8.50 -5.63
N GLU A 46 10.60 9.18 -6.24
CA GLU A 46 10.51 10.59 -6.60
C GLU A 46 9.70 10.81 -7.88
N HIS A 47 8.37 10.84 -7.73
CA HIS A 47 7.44 11.18 -8.80
C HIS A 47 6.27 12.02 -8.26
N PRO A 48 5.75 13.01 -9.01
CA PRO A 48 4.65 13.88 -8.54
C PRO A 48 3.40 13.15 -8.04
N ASN A 49 3.17 11.94 -8.52
CA ASN A 49 2.05 11.09 -8.10
C ASN A 49 2.29 10.35 -6.77
N HIS A 50 3.51 10.46 -6.16
CA HIS A 50 3.93 9.71 -4.97
C HIS A 50 4.63 10.55 -3.89
N ASN A 51 5.20 11.73 -4.25
CA ASN A 51 6.12 12.47 -3.38
C ASN A 51 5.58 13.81 -2.83
N ARG A 52 4.27 14.03 -2.86
CA ARG A 52 3.66 15.31 -2.42
C ARG A 52 3.49 15.42 -0.91
N SER A 53 4.53 15.12 -0.13
CA SER A 53 4.50 15.23 1.33
C SER A 53 4.16 16.64 1.83
N ASN A 54 4.46 17.67 1.06
CA ASN A 54 4.10 19.06 1.35
C ASN A 54 2.59 19.33 1.39
N LEU A 55 1.77 18.44 0.83
CA LEU A 55 0.31 18.51 0.90
C LEU A 55 -0.26 17.86 2.17
N VAL A 56 0.59 17.15 2.94
CA VAL A 56 0.20 16.49 4.20
C VAL A 56 0.47 17.45 5.36
N ALA A 57 -0.54 17.75 6.15
CA ALA A 57 -0.43 18.62 7.30
C ALA A 57 0.18 17.90 8.53
N GLY A 58 0.63 18.65 9.55
CA GLY A 58 1.09 18.10 10.84
C GLY A 58 2.61 17.99 10.97
N ARG A 59 3.40 18.37 9.99
CA ARG A 59 4.88 18.24 9.98
C ARG A 59 5.30 16.77 10.18
N PRO A 60 4.87 15.85 9.32
CA PRO A 60 5.21 14.43 9.44
C PRO A 60 6.72 14.20 9.30
N PHE A 61 7.21 13.11 9.90
CA PHE A 61 8.50 12.57 9.53
C PHE A 61 8.39 11.92 8.15
N VAL A 62 9.19 12.40 7.18
CA VAL A 62 9.13 11.93 5.80
C VAL A 62 10.22 10.90 5.55
N ILE A 63 9.83 9.69 5.18
CA ILE A 63 10.72 8.58 4.80
C ILE A 63 10.68 8.47 3.26
N HIS A 64 11.80 8.72 2.59
CA HIS A 64 11.92 8.71 1.13
C HIS A 64 13.14 7.94 0.63
N ALA A 65 13.74 7.11 1.49
CA ALA A 65 14.90 6.28 1.16
C ALA A 65 14.76 4.87 1.78
N PRO A 66 15.44 3.85 1.23
CA PRO A 66 15.63 2.57 1.89
C PRO A 66 16.33 2.74 3.24
N GLY A 67 16.04 1.88 4.22
CA GLY A 67 16.63 1.92 5.55
C GLY A 67 15.66 1.43 6.62
N GLU A 68 16.10 1.51 7.87
CA GLU A 68 15.32 1.11 9.04
C GLU A 68 14.98 2.36 9.87
N TYR A 69 13.72 2.52 10.18
CA TYR A 69 13.19 3.67 10.91
C TYR A 69 12.27 3.21 12.03
N GLU A 70 12.40 3.82 13.20
CA GLU A 70 11.48 3.61 14.33
C GLU A 70 10.92 4.96 14.78
N ILE A 71 9.64 5.20 14.57
CA ILE A 71 8.97 6.44 14.90
C ILE A 71 7.70 6.16 15.70
N LYS A 72 7.63 6.61 16.96
CA LYS A 72 6.43 6.47 17.81
C LYS A 72 5.90 5.03 17.91
N ASN A 73 6.78 4.05 18.09
CA ASN A 73 6.48 2.62 18.13
C ASN A 73 5.88 2.08 16.81
N ILE A 74 6.24 2.68 15.70
CA ILE A 74 5.96 2.19 14.34
C ILE A 74 7.31 1.95 13.68
N SER A 75 7.58 0.69 13.33
CA SER A 75 8.78 0.33 12.58
C SER A 75 8.48 0.43 11.09
N VAL A 76 9.39 1.05 10.35
CA VAL A 76 9.32 1.13 8.89
C VAL A 76 10.64 0.65 8.32
N PHE A 77 10.59 -0.38 7.48
CA PHE A 77 11.74 -0.90 6.78
C PHE A 77 11.59 -0.69 5.27
N GLY A 78 12.47 0.12 4.69
CA GLY A 78 12.53 0.40 3.27
C GLY A 78 13.49 -0.54 2.56
N ILE A 79 12.99 -1.34 1.64
CA ILE A 79 13.76 -2.27 0.80
C ILE A 79 13.96 -1.60 -0.58
N PRO A 80 15.22 -1.41 -1.04
CA PRO A 80 15.47 -0.87 -2.37
C PRO A 80 14.94 -1.84 -3.43
N SER A 81 14.38 -1.28 -4.47
CA SER A 81 13.76 -2.00 -5.57
C SER A 81 14.16 -1.35 -6.89
N PHE A 82 13.87 -2.00 -8.04
CA PHE A 82 14.23 -1.47 -9.36
C PHE A 82 13.56 -0.10 -9.64
N HIS A 83 14.11 0.63 -10.58
CA HIS A 83 13.65 1.95 -11.03
C HIS A 83 13.54 2.98 -9.89
N LYS A 84 14.46 2.89 -8.89
CA LYS A 84 14.49 3.74 -7.68
C LYS A 84 13.23 3.63 -6.81
N ASN A 85 12.43 2.61 -6.99
CA ASN A 85 11.29 2.32 -6.13
C ASN A 85 11.76 1.74 -4.78
N THR A 86 11.10 2.08 -3.71
CA THR A 86 11.30 1.52 -2.37
C THR A 86 10.03 0.77 -1.95
N ILE A 87 10.18 -0.50 -1.62
CA ILE A 87 9.13 -1.30 -0.99
C ILE A 87 9.18 -1.00 0.51
N TYR A 88 8.06 -0.65 1.12
CA TYR A 88 8.00 -0.38 2.55
C TYR A 88 7.28 -1.48 3.32
N LEU A 89 7.97 -2.04 4.31
CA LEU A 89 7.34 -2.82 5.38
C LEU A 89 7.04 -1.88 6.54
N ILE A 90 5.79 -1.83 6.98
CA ILE A 90 5.34 -1.00 8.09
C ILE A 90 4.78 -1.92 9.15
N GLU A 91 5.37 -1.93 10.33
CA GLU A 91 4.89 -2.73 11.45
C GLU A 91 4.33 -1.85 12.56
N ALA A 92 3.08 -2.10 12.94
CA ALA A 92 2.41 -1.40 14.02
C ALA A 92 1.34 -2.29 14.65
N GLN A 93 1.24 -2.31 15.99
CA GLN A 93 0.29 -3.15 16.74
C GLN A 93 0.43 -4.66 16.43
N GLY A 94 1.63 -5.12 16.08
CA GLY A 94 1.91 -6.50 15.68
C GLY A 94 1.35 -6.89 14.31
N ILE A 95 0.88 -5.92 13.51
CA ILE A 95 0.41 -6.13 12.12
C ILE A 95 1.50 -5.62 11.18
N LYS A 96 1.95 -6.47 10.26
CA LYS A 96 2.94 -6.15 9.24
C LYS A 96 2.24 -5.83 7.91
N LEU A 97 2.46 -4.62 7.43
CA LEU A 97 1.94 -4.12 6.15
C LEU A 97 3.11 -4.07 5.14
N CYS A 98 2.86 -4.46 3.90
CA CYS A 98 3.83 -4.31 2.80
C CYS A 98 3.23 -3.42 1.71
N HIS A 99 3.90 -2.31 1.40
CA HIS A 99 3.53 -1.39 0.32
C HIS A 99 4.56 -1.52 -0.80
N LEU A 100 4.13 -2.02 -1.96
CA LEU A 100 5.04 -2.35 -3.06
C LEU A 100 5.45 -1.13 -3.92
N GLY A 101 4.88 0.06 -3.66
CA GLY A 101 5.11 1.22 -4.53
C GLY A 101 4.66 0.93 -5.97
N ASP A 102 5.45 1.38 -6.94
CA ASP A 102 5.21 1.12 -8.37
C ASP A 102 6.01 -0.08 -8.86
N LEU A 103 5.82 -1.22 -8.20
CA LEU A 103 6.45 -2.48 -8.61
C LEU A 103 6.05 -2.81 -10.06
N ASP A 104 7.04 -2.99 -10.96
CA ASP A 104 6.84 -3.27 -12.39
C ASP A 104 7.47 -4.61 -12.85
N TYR A 105 8.12 -5.33 -11.94
CA TYR A 105 8.84 -6.58 -12.22
C TYR A 105 8.48 -7.68 -11.21
N GLN A 106 8.97 -8.89 -11.47
CA GLN A 106 8.83 -10.04 -10.57
C GLN A 106 9.90 -9.95 -9.47
N LEU A 107 9.48 -10.14 -8.23
CA LEU A 107 10.38 -10.06 -7.07
C LEU A 107 11.43 -11.19 -7.09
N GLU A 108 12.65 -10.84 -6.79
CA GLU A 108 13.75 -11.77 -6.59
C GLU A 108 13.71 -12.37 -5.19
N LYS A 109 14.36 -13.53 -5.02
CA LYS A 109 14.35 -14.27 -3.75
C LYS A 109 14.84 -13.42 -2.58
N GLU A 110 15.92 -12.67 -2.75
CA GLU A 110 16.46 -11.82 -1.68
C GLU A 110 15.45 -10.75 -1.20
N THR A 111 14.70 -10.16 -2.11
CA THR A 111 13.63 -9.20 -1.78
C THR A 111 12.48 -9.89 -1.08
N LEU A 112 12.09 -11.10 -1.54
CA LEU A 112 11.04 -11.90 -0.92
C LEU A 112 11.40 -12.32 0.50
N ASP A 113 12.65 -12.75 0.74
CA ASP A 113 13.14 -13.12 2.07
C ASP A 113 13.10 -11.93 3.05
N LYS A 114 13.36 -10.70 2.56
CA LYS A 114 13.22 -9.47 3.35
C LYS A 114 11.77 -9.10 3.63
N ILE A 115 10.86 -9.29 2.66
CA ILE A 115 9.41 -9.02 2.81
C ILE A 115 8.81 -9.96 3.85
N ASN A 116 9.15 -11.23 3.84
CA ASN A 116 8.83 -12.25 4.85
C ASN A 116 7.35 -12.24 5.27
N SER A 117 6.47 -12.68 4.40
CA SER A 117 5.04 -12.94 4.62
C SER A 117 4.31 -11.86 5.44
N PRO A 118 4.02 -10.69 4.86
CA PRO A 118 3.29 -9.63 5.55
C PRO A 118 1.83 -10.02 5.79
N ASP A 119 1.22 -9.44 6.81
CA ASP A 119 -0.21 -9.63 7.08
C ASP A 119 -1.08 -8.97 5.99
N ILE A 120 -0.68 -7.77 5.53
CA ILE A 120 -1.43 -7.00 4.53
C ILE A 120 -0.49 -6.53 3.42
N LEU A 121 -0.89 -6.78 2.17
CA LEU A 121 -0.16 -6.38 0.98
C LEU A 121 -0.93 -5.30 0.20
N PHE A 122 -0.30 -4.15 -0.03
CA PHE A 122 -0.76 -3.14 -0.98
C PHE A 122 -0.05 -3.37 -2.31
N ILE A 123 -0.80 -3.71 -3.36
CA ILE A 123 -0.25 -4.14 -4.66
C ILE A 123 -0.81 -3.31 -5.81
N PRO A 124 0.04 -2.75 -6.70
CA PRO A 124 -0.42 -2.04 -7.87
C PRO A 124 -1.02 -3.02 -8.91
N ILE A 125 -2.07 -2.60 -9.61
CA ILE A 125 -2.82 -3.48 -10.53
C ILE A 125 -3.12 -2.88 -11.92
N ASP A 126 -2.65 -1.68 -12.24
CA ASP A 126 -3.07 -1.03 -13.50
C ASP A 126 -2.43 -1.63 -14.76
N GLY A 127 -1.20 -2.13 -14.66
CA GLY A 127 -0.49 -2.80 -15.75
C GLY A 127 0.01 -1.85 -16.85
N CYS A 128 0.01 -0.53 -16.61
CA CYS A 128 0.58 0.45 -17.52
C CYS A 128 2.03 0.77 -17.12
N ASP A 129 2.20 1.37 -15.95
CA ASP A 129 3.49 1.73 -15.38
C ASP A 129 3.91 0.76 -14.25
N THR A 130 3.09 -0.23 -13.97
CA THR A 130 3.28 -1.23 -12.91
C THR A 130 2.99 -2.65 -13.42
N ILE A 131 3.10 -3.65 -12.54
CA ILE A 131 2.81 -5.05 -12.90
C ILE A 131 1.38 -5.23 -13.40
N GLY A 132 1.25 -5.96 -14.53
CA GLY A 132 -0.05 -6.33 -15.08
C GLY A 132 -0.67 -7.56 -14.41
N PRO A 133 -1.95 -7.89 -14.69
CA PRO A 133 -2.74 -8.89 -13.97
C PRO A 133 -2.08 -10.25 -13.80
N LYS A 134 -1.40 -10.76 -14.83
CA LYS A 134 -0.69 -12.06 -14.75
C LYS A 134 0.50 -12.05 -13.79
N LYS A 135 1.26 -10.94 -13.75
CA LYS A 135 2.39 -10.78 -12.83
C LYS A 135 1.89 -10.54 -11.39
N VAL A 136 0.80 -9.80 -11.22
CA VAL A 136 0.16 -9.55 -9.92
C VAL A 136 -0.13 -10.87 -9.20
N ILE A 137 -0.75 -11.87 -9.86
CA ILE A 137 -1.05 -13.17 -9.27
C ILE A 137 0.22 -13.89 -8.80
N LYS A 138 1.29 -13.85 -9.62
CA LYS A 138 2.58 -14.46 -9.26
C LYS A 138 3.18 -13.81 -8.02
N VAL A 139 3.19 -12.48 -7.95
CA VAL A 139 3.73 -11.73 -6.80
C VAL A 139 2.93 -12.03 -5.53
N ILE A 140 1.60 -12.07 -5.59
CA ILE A 140 0.76 -12.44 -4.45
C ILE A 140 1.12 -13.84 -3.94
N ARG A 141 1.22 -14.83 -4.85
CA ARG A 141 1.60 -16.21 -4.50
C ARG A 141 3.02 -16.35 -3.94
N GLN A 142 3.95 -15.46 -4.34
CA GLN A 142 5.31 -15.45 -3.81
C GLN A 142 5.39 -14.84 -2.39
N ILE A 143 4.57 -13.81 -2.13
CA ILE A 143 4.56 -13.08 -0.86
C ILE A 143 3.71 -13.78 0.20
N GLU A 144 2.63 -14.48 -0.21
CA GLU A 144 1.69 -15.19 0.65
C GLU A 144 1.09 -14.32 1.78
N PRO A 145 0.51 -13.13 1.46
CA PRO A 145 -0.09 -12.27 2.48
C PRO A 145 -1.41 -12.84 2.97
N LYS A 146 -1.86 -12.43 4.16
CA LYS A 146 -3.22 -12.75 4.64
C LYS A 146 -4.30 -11.91 3.95
N ILE A 147 -4.01 -10.63 3.70
CA ILE A 147 -4.95 -9.71 3.05
C ILE A 147 -4.24 -9.01 1.89
N VAL A 148 -4.89 -8.97 0.74
CA VAL A 148 -4.45 -8.23 -0.44
C VAL A 148 -5.36 -7.02 -0.65
N ILE A 149 -4.76 -5.84 -0.78
CA ILE A 149 -5.45 -4.59 -1.09
C ILE A 149 -4.89 -4.04 -2.41
N PRO A 150 -5.69 -4.01 -3.48
CA PRO A 150 -5.25 -3.45 -4.76
C PRO A 150 -5.12 -1.92 -4.67
N MET A 151 -4.15 -1.37 -5.41
CA MET A 151 -3.89 0.06 -5.54
C MET A 151 -3.44 0.42 -6.95
N HIS A 152 -3.11 1.69 -7.18
CA HIS A 152 -2.59 2.23 -8.44
C HIS A 152 -3.52 1.93 -9.62
N TYR A 153 -4.77 2.42 -9.54
CA TYR A 153 -5.74 2.32 -10.63
C TYR A 153 -6.58 3.59 -10.73
N ARG A 154 -6.75 4.11 -11.95
CA ARG A 154 -7.53 5.32 -12.21
C ARG A 154 -9.02 5.02 -12.34
N ASN A 155 -9.36 3.90 -12.97
CA ASN A 155 -10.73 3.45 -13.15
C ASN A 155 -11.08 2.37 -12.11
N GLU A 156 -11.70 2.79 -11.01
CA GLU A 156 -12.08 1.92 -9.89
C GLU A 156 -12.98 0.74 -10.32
N GLY A 157 -13.77 0.89 -11.42
CA GLY A 157 -14.68 -0.15 -11.86
C GLY A 157 -14.03 -1.22 -12.74
N LEU A 158 -13.20 -0.82 -13.73
CA LEU A 158 -12.69 -1.74 -14.74
C LEU A 158 -11.49 -2.55 -14.23
N LYS A 159 -10.43 -1.87 -13.79
CA LYS A 159 -9.20 -2.53 -13.35
C LYS A 159 -9.40 -3.43 -12.12
N VAL A 160 -10.22 -2.98 -11.17
CA VAL A 160 -10.58 -3.81 -10.01
C VAL A 160 -11.36 -5.06 -10.43
N LYS A 161 -12.30 -4.96 -11.40
CA LYS A 161 -13.02 -6.12 -11.91
C LYS A 161 -12.09 -7.11 -12.64
N GLU A 162 -11.16 -6.62 -13.46
CA GLU A 162 -10.15 -7.44 -14.13
C GLU A 162 -9.28 -8.19 -13.10
N PHE A 163 -8.81 -7.48 -12.07
CA PHE A 163 -8.02 -8.04 -10.98
C PHE A 163 -8.78 -9.13 -10.20
N LEU A 164 -10.02 -8.87 -9.78
CA LEU A 164 -10.84 -9.84 -9.05
C LEU A 164 -11.15 -11.08 -9.90
N ARG A 165 -11.42 -10.88 -11.20
CA ARG A 165 -11.64 -11.99 -12.14
C ARG A 165 -10.37 -12.83 -12.33
N ALA A 166 -9.20 -12.20 -12.38
CA ALA A 166 -7.91 -12.90 -12.54
C ALA A 166 -7.56 -13.77 -11.32
N LEU A 167 -8.02 -13.40 -10.14
CA LEU A 167 -7.87 -14.17 -8.89
C LEU A 167 -9.03 -15.15 -8.64
N ASP A 168 -10.07 -15.13 -9.48
CA ASP A 168 -11.32 -15.87 -9.28
C ASP A 168 -12.00 -15.61 -7.91
N VAL A 169 -12.00 -14.34 -7.49
CA VAL A 169 -12.59 -13.92 -6.22
C VAL A 169 -13.63 -12.82 -6.41
N LYS A 170 -14.55 -12.71 -5.46
CA LYS A 170 -15.53 -11.63 -5.37
C LYS A 170 -15.24 -10.77 -4.14
N ALA A 171 -15.22 -9.46 -4.31
CA ALA A 171 -15.09 -8.52 -3.20
C ALA A 171 -16.00 -7.30 -3.43
N THR A 172 -16.75 -6.94 -2.40
CA THR A 172 -17.54 -5.71 -2.41
C THR A 172 -16.71 -4.58 -1.81
N PRO A 173 -16.54 -3.45 -2.52
CA PRO A 173 -15.74 -2.35 -2.01
C PRO A 173 -16.31 -1.76 -0.71
N ILE A 174 -15.47 -1.64 0.32
CA ILE A 174 -15.79 -1.10 1.63
C ILE A 174 -15.13 0.27 1.85
N PRO A 175 -15.68 1.17 2.68
CA PRO A 175 -15.13 2.52 2.87
C PRO A 175 -13.79 2.54 3.62
N LYS A 176 -13.55 1.59 4.50
CA LYS A 176 -12.29 1.40 5.26
C LYS A 176 -12.19 -0.03 5.76
N LEU A 177 -10.95 -0.48 6.00
CA LEU A 177 -10.67 -1.71 6.74
C LEU A 177 -10.39 -1.35 8.20
N ILE A 178 -11.09 -2.01 9.13
CA ILE A 178 -10.78 -1.98 10.57
C ILE A 178 -10.32 -3.38 10.93
N ILE A 179 -9.14 -3.51 11.54
CA ILE A 179 -8.52 -4.80 11.78
C ILE A 179 -7.67 -4.81 13.06
N LYS A 180 -7.71 -5.92 13.78
CA LYS A 180 -6.83 -6.25 14.90
C LYS A 180 -5.97 -7.45 14.52
N LYS A 181 -4.87 -7.70 15.22
CA LYS A 181 -4.01 -8.87 14.97
C LYS A 181 -4.79 -10.18 15.11
N THR A 182 -5.73 -10.25 16.05
CA THR A 182 -6.61 -11.42 16.26
C THR A 182 -7.52 -11.73 15.07
N ASP A 183 -7.85 -10.74 14.24
CA ASP A 183 -8.72 -10.91 13.07
C ASP A 183 -7.99 -11.54 11.87
N LEU A 184 -6.67 -11.73 11.99
CA LEU A 184 -5.79 -12.33 10.96
C LEU A 184 -5.58 -13.84 11.15
N ILE A 185 -6.27 -14.44 12.13
CA ILE A 185 -6.21 -15.87 12.41
C ILE A 185 -7.25 -16.58 11.52
N PHE A 186 -6.93 -16.74 10.23
CA PHE A 186 -7.72 -17.51 9.29
C PHE A 186 -6.78 -18.19 8.26
N GLU A 187 -7.28 -19.25 7.64
CA GLU A 187 -6.58 -19.93 6.56
C GLU A 187 -6.83 -19.25 5.21
N GLY A 188 -5.80 -19.27 4.35
CA GLY A 188 -5.88 -18.71 3.01
C GLY A 188 -5.69 -17.20 2.95
N GLU A 189 -6.06 -16.62 1.81
CA GLU A 189 -5.89 -15.23 1.44
C GLU A 189 -7.26 -14.55 1.26
N LYS A 190 -7.34 -13.28 1.65
CA LYS A 190 -8.54 -12.47 1.47
C LYS A 190 -8.23 -11.21 0.66
N VAL A 191 -9.02 -10.94 -0.36
CA VAL A 191 -8.95 -9.69 -1.11
C VAL A 191 -9.92 -8.66 -0.52
N VAL A 192 -9.41 -7.47 -0.21
CA VAL A 192 -10.19 -6.34 0.31
C VAL A 192 -10.06 -5.16 -0.64
N VAL A 193 -11.17 -4.74 -1.24
CA VAL A 193 -11.23 -3.56 -2.09
C VAL A 193 -11.71 -2.37 -1.25
N LEU A 194 -10.94 -1.31 -1.21
CA LEU A 194 -11.31 -0.09 -0.49
C LEU A 194 -11.84 0.98 -1.46
N LYS A 195 -12.96 1.62 -1.09
CA LYS A 195 -13.47 2.79 -1.80
C LYS A 195 -12.55 3.98 -1.54
N ARG A 196 -12.25 4.76 -2.59
CA ARG A 196 -11.49 5.98 -2.44
C ARG A 196 -12.22 6.96 -1.52
N ARG A 197 -11.52 7.48 -0.52
CA ARG A 197 -12.03 8.52 0.38
C ARG A 197 -12.01 9.86 -0.34
N LYS A 198 -13.18 10.48 -0.53
CA LYS A 198 -13.34 11.76 -1.26
C LYS A 198 -13.20 13.01 -0.38
N LYS A 199 -13.33 12.89 0.96
CA LYS A 199 -13.24 14.00 1.93
C LYS A 199 -12.60 13.52 3.24
#